data_b3f7de893bc4f0295ba7260ac0463b68
#
_entry.id   b3f7de893bc4f0295ba7260ac0463b68
#
_cell.length_a   1.000
_cell.length_b   1.000
_cell.length_c   1.000
_cell.angle_alpha   90.00
_cell.angle_beta   90.00
_cell.angle_gamma   90.00
#
_symmetry.space_group_name_H-M   'P 1'
#
loop_
_entity.id
_entity.type
_entity.pdbx_description
1 polymer ?
#
loop_
_entity_poly.entity_id
_entity_poly.type
_entity_poly.pdbx_seq_one_letter_code
_entity_poly.pdbx_strand_id
1 'polypeptide(L)'
;MRITLHDVRLPLAEFELEVTLELSAPVVGIVGPSGAGKTSLLDLIAGLRRPIAGTIVFDEEPVDDVARHLHLPPRHRHIGYVPQDNALFPHLSVEQNIRYGTRAPLDSEVLDLLEINTLLKRRVTSLSGGEQKRVALARALMAAPRLLLLDEPLAGIDRPLQSRISGYLDQLRSHFSVPMIYVTHDREELARIAEQTVTLNRGRVV
;
A
#
# COMPACT_ATOMS: atom_id res chain seq x y z
N MET A 1 0.59 -14.07 -5.72
CA MET A 1 1.90 -13.74 -5.12
C MET A 1 1.86 -14.09 -3.66
N ARG A 2 2.89 -14.81 -3.18
CA ARG A 2 3.07 -15.15 -1.77
C ARG A 2 4.15 -14.25 -1.18
N ILE A 3 3.90 -13.70 0.00
CA ILE A 3 4.88 -12.91 0.74
C ILE A 3 5.15 -13.61 2.06
N THR A 4 6.38 -14.01 2.30
CA THR A 4 6.80 -14.67 3.54
C THR A 4 7.76 -13.76 4.30
N LEU A 5 7.43 -13.51 5.56
CA LEU A 5 8.31 -12.86 6.53
C LEU A 5 8.75 -13.93 7.53
N HIS A 6 10.04 -14.15 7.70
CA HIS A 6 10.59 -15.14 8.63
C HIS A 6 11.53 -14.46 9.61
N ASP A 7 11.17 -14.50 10.90
CA ASP A 7 11.92 -13.91 12.02
C ASP A 7 12.34 -12.45 11.78
N VAL A 8 11.46 -11.68 11.09
CA VAL A 8 11.74 -10.29 10.74
C VAL A 8 11.63 -9.42 11.98
N ARG A 9 12.67 -8.64 12.26
CA ARG A 9 12.72 -7.71 13.38
C ARG A 9 13.02 -6.29 12.92
N LEU A 10 12.31 -5.34 13.53
CA LEU A 10 12.50 -3.91 13.30
C LEU A 10 12.29 -3.15 14.60
N PRO A 11 13.32 -2.47 15.16
CA PRO A 11 13.15 -1.59 16.29
C PRO A 11 12.22 -0.42 15.99
N LEU A 12 11.25 -0.19 16.86
CA LEU A 12 10.37 0.97 16.88
C LEU A 12 10.63 1.75 18.17
N ALA A 13 10.02 2.94 18.31
CA ALA A 13 10.30 3.81 19.45
C ALA A 13 9.93 3.19 20.81
N GLU A 14 8.84 2.41 20.87
CA GLU A 14 8.31 1.88 22.14
C GLU A 14 8.44 0.35 22.24
N PHE A 15 8.64 -0.36 21.15
CA PHE A 15 8.75 -1.82 21.09
C PHE A 15 9.51 -2.26 19.83
N GLU A 16 9.78 -3.55 19.73
CA GLU A 16 10.30 -4.17 18.51
C GLU A 16 9.16 -4.83 17.73
N LEU A 17 9.05 -4.55 16.42
CA LEU A 17 8.22 -5.33 15.53
C LEU A 17 8.94 -6.65 15.28
N GLU A 18 8.28 -7.76 15.64
CA GLU A 18 8.78 -9.13 15.50
C GLU A 18 7.71 -9.98 14.84
N VAL A 19 7.94 -10.35 13.57
CA VAL A 19 6.92 -11.01 12.77
C VAL A 19 7.48 -12.22 12.01
N THR A 20 6.75 -13.32 12.10
CA THR A 20 6.84 -14.48 11.24
C THR A 20 5.45 -14.76 10.71
N LEU A 21 5.24 -14.56 9.42
CA LEU A 21 3.92 -14.71 8.80
C LEU A 21 4.01 -14.97 7.30
N GLU A 22 2.96 -15.59 6.77
CA GLU A 22 2.76 -15.81 5.35
C GLU A 22 1.46 -15.12 4.89
N LEU A 23 1.58 -14.32 3.83
CA LEU A 23 0.50 -13.62 3.16
C LEU A 23 0.35 -14.21 1.76
N SER A 24 -0.71 -14.97 1.54
CA SER A 24 -0.91 -15.70 0.26
C SER A 24 -2.26 -15.44 -0.38
N ALA A 25 -3.20 -14.84 0.37
CA ALA A 25 -4.50 -14.46 -0.19
C ALA A 25 -4.37 -13.28 -1.18
N PRO A 26 -5.26 -13.18 -2.17
CA PRO A 26 -5.32 -12.05 -3.09
C PRO A 26 -5.47 -10.70 -2.38
N VAL A 27 -6.28 -10.64 -1.32
CA VAL A 27 -6.40 -9.45 -0.47
C VAL A 27 -6.16 -9.84 0.98
N VAL A 28 -5.10 -9.27 1.55
CA VAL A 28 -4.76 -9.44 2.97
C VAL A 28 -5.08 -8.17 3.73
N GLY A 29 -5.96 -8.27 4.70
CA GLY A 29 -6.26 -7.21 5.64
C GLY A 29 -5.31 -7.21 6.83
N ILE A 30 -4.79 -6.04 7.22
CA ILE A 30 -4.03 -5.87 8.46
C ILE A 30 -4.81 -4.99 9.41
N VAL A 31 -5.13 -5.53 10.58
CA VAL A 31 -5.85 -4.83 11.65
C VAL A 31 -5.00 -4.71 12.91
N GLY A 32 -5.40 -3.81 13.78
CA GLY A 32 -4.77 -3.60 15.08
C GLY A 32 -4.93 -2.17 15.59
N PRO A 33 -4.67 -1.91 16.86
CA PRO A 33 -4.77 -0.57 17.43
C PRO A 33 -3.82 0.42 16.75
N SER A 34 -4.09 1.72 16.94
CA SER A 34 -3.14 2.76 16.51
C SER A 34 -1.80 2.53 17.18
N GLY A 35 -0.70 2.73 16.46
CA GLY A 35 0.64 2.47 16.95
C GLY A 35 1.05 0.99 17.01
N ALA A 36 0.22 0.03 16.57
CA ALA A 36 0.57 -1.41 16.61
C ALA A 36 1.74 -1.81 15.69
N GLY A 37 2.18 -0.93 14.78
CA GLY A 37 3.26 -1.21 13.82
C GLY A 37 2.78 -1.56 12.40
N LYS A 38 1.50 -1.36 12.08
CA LYS A 38 0.92 -1.70 10.76
C LYS A 38 1.63 -0.99 9.60
N THR A 39 1.76 0.34 9.66
CA THR A 39 2.51 1.13 8.67
C THR A 39 3.97 0.68 8.59
N SER A 40 4.61 0.39 9.73
CA SER A 40 6.00 -0.09 9.74
C SER A 40 6.16 -1.45 9.07
N LEU A 41 5.16 -2.33 9.17
CA LEU A 41 5.12 -3.59 8.44
C LEU A 41 4.96 -3.35 6.93
N LEU A 42 4.10 -2.43 6.51
CA LEU A 42 4.00 -2.04 5.10
C LEU A 42 5.31 -1.44 4.58
N ASP A 43 5.96 -0.57 5.37
CA ASP A 43 7.24 0.04 5.02
C ASP A 43 8.36 -1.00 4.82
N LEU A 44 8.40 -2.05 5.65
CA LEU A 44 9.31 -3.18 5.48
C LEU A 44 9.05 -3.91 4.16
N ILE A 45 7.79 -4.25 3.88
CA ILE A 45 7.39 -4.93 2.65
C ILE A 45 7.71 -4.05 1.43
N ALA A 46 7.50 -2.72 1.53
CA ALA A 46 7.84 -1.77 0.48
C ALA A 46 9.35 -1.57 0.29
N GLY A 47 10.19 -1.96 1.28
CA GLY A 47 11.63 -1.71 1.27
C GLY A 47 12.02 -0.29 1.67
N LEU A 48 11.11 0.46 2.28
CA LEU A 48 11.38 1.80 2.82
C LEU A 48 12.12 1.74 4.15
N ARG A 49 11.95 0.64 4.89
CA ARG A 49 12.70 0.35 6.12
C ARG A 49 13.46 -0.96 5.96
N ARG A 50 14.59 -1.07 6.64
CA ARG A 50 15.42 -2.28 6.65
C ARG A 50 15.22 -3.04 7.95
N PRO A 51 14.96 -4.35 7.91
CA PRO A 51 14.95 -5.16 9.10
C PRO A 51 16.37 -5.28 9.69
N ILE A 52 16.46 -5.53 10.99
CA ILE A 52 17.72 -5.83 11.66
C ILE A 52 17.99 -7.35 11.75
N ALA A 53 16.98 -8.17 11.52
CA ALA A 53 17.05 -9.63 11.48
C ALA A 53 15.96 -10.20 10.56
N GLY A 54 16.15 -11.45 10.13
CA GLY A 54 15.19 -12.21 9.36
C GLY A 54 15.27 -12.01 7.86
N THR A 55 14.26 -12.56 7.18
CA THR A 55 14.14 -12.54 5.71
C THR A 55 12.75 -12.14 5.27
N ILE A 56 12.65 -11.42 4.14
CA ILE A 56 11.40 -11.14 3.43
C ILE A 56 11.54 -11.73 2.02
N VAL A 57 10.58 -12.58 1.64
CA VAL A 57 10.59 -13.30 0.37
C VAL A 57 9.28 -13.02 -0.38
N PHE A 58 9.36 -12.70 -1.67
CA PHE A 58 8.24 -12.57 -2.59
C PHE A 58 8.24 -13.75 -3.55
N ASP A 59 7.22 -14.61 -3.47
CA ASP A 59 7.18 -15.92 -4.09
C ASP A 59 8.40 -16.76 -3.69
N GLU A 60 9.45 -16.85 -4.52
CA GLU A 60 10.70 -17.55 -4.22
C GLU A 60 11.91 -16.59 -4.19
N GLU A 61 11.68 -15.28 -4.44
CA GLU A 61 12.73 -14.28 -4.52
C GLU A 61 12.92 -13.55 -3.19
N PRO A 62 14.08 -13.66 -2.51
CA PRO A 62 14.36 -12.88 -1.33
C PRO A 62 14.51 -11.40 -1.71
N VAL A 63 13.74 -10.53 -1.04
CA VAL A 63 13.83 -9.06 -1.19
C VAL A 63 14.57 -8.41 -0.03
N ASP A 64 14.60 -9.06 1.13
CA ASP A 64 15.48 -8.78 2.27
C ASP A 64 16.03 -10.10 2.82
N ASP A 65 17.33 -10.13 3.10
CA ASP A 65 17.99 -11.20 3.84
C ASP A 65 19.14 -10.57 4.64
N VAL A 66 18.93 -10.40 5.93
CA VAL A 66 19.90 -9.71 6.79
C VAL A 66 21.21 -10.49 6.89
N ALA A 67 21.14 -11.82 6.97
CA ALA A 67 22.33 -12.67 7.06
C ALA A 67 23.21 -12.60 5.80
N ARG A 68 22.58 -12.39 4.64
CA ARG A 68 23.27 -12.26 3.35
C ARG A 68 23.53 -10.80 2.94
N HIS A 69 23.21 -9.82 3.80
CA HIS A 69 23.29 -8.40 3.50
C HIS A 69 22.52 -7.97 2.24
N LEU A 70 21.45 -8.71 1.92
CA LEU A 70 20.58 -8.41 0.78
C LEU A 70 19.49 -7.42 1.21
N HIS A 71 19.32 -6.35 0.44
CA HIS A 71 18.19 -5.44 0.53
C HIS A 71 17.84 -4.92 -0.85
N LEU A 72 16.72 -5.40 -1.39
CA LEU A 72 16.19 -4.90 -2.65
C LEU A 72 15.49 -3.55 -2.41
N PRO A 73 15.97 -2.45 -2.99
CA PRO A 73 15.38 -1.14 -2.74
C PRO A 73 13.97 -1.01 -3.35
N PRO A 74 13.10 -0.09 -2.87
CA PRO A 74 11.69 0.05 -3.28
C PRO A 74 11.48 0.07 -4.80
N ARG A 75 12.32 0.80 -5.55
CA ARG A 75 12.20 0.91 -7.02
C ARG A 75 12.31 -0.42 -7.78
N HIS A 76 12.84 -1.46 -7.16
CA HIS A 76 12.99 -2.79 -7.76
C HIS A 76 11.96 -3.80 -7.24
N ARG A 77 11.10 -3.41 -6.29
CA ARG A 77 10.03 -4.28 -5.77
C ARG A 77 8.75 -4.21 -6.59
N HIS A 78 8.62 -3.25 -7.49
CA HIS A 78 7.42 -3.04 -8.33
C HIS A 78 6.12 -2.97 -7.53
N ILE A 79 6.13 -2.18 -6.46
CA ILE A 79 5.01 -2.02 -5.52
C ILE A 79 4.34 -0.66 -5.75
N GLY A 80 3.02 -0.66 -5.84
CA GLY A 80 2.21 0.54 -5.69
C GLY A 80 1.92 0.76 -4.21
N TYR A 81 2.35 1.88 -3.63
CA TYR A 81 2.13 2.17 -2.22
C TYR A 81 1.36 3.48 -2.04
N VAL A 82 0.27 3.40 -1.30
CA VAL A 82 -0.51 4.53 -0.81
C VAL A 82 -0.33 4.60 0.70
N PRO A 83 0.61 5.41 1.20
CA PRO A 83 0.81 5.60 2.63
C PRO A 83 -0.29 6.50 3.23
N GLN A 84 -0.42 6.48 4.55
CA GLN A 84 -1.44 7.21 5.29
C GLN A 84 -1.36 8.74 5.05
N ASP A 85 -0.16 9.29 4.90
CA ASP A 85 0.11 10.71 4.63
C ASP A 85 0.09 11.08 3.13
N ASN A 86 -0.32 10.15 2.25
CA ASN A 86 -0.35 10.26 0.80
C ASN A 86 1.02 10.41 0.11
N ALA A 87 2.05 10.89 0.77
CA ALA A 87 3.42 11.11 0.29
C ALA A 87 3.48 11.71 -1.13
N LEU A 88 2.67 12.74 -1.39
CA LEU A 88 2.68 13.46 -2.67
C LEU A 88 3.83 14.47 -2.70
N PHE A 89 4.41 14.68 -3.89
CA PHE A 89 5.46 15.66 -4.10
C PHE A 89 4.87 17.08 -4.16
N PRO A 90 5.09 17.94 -3.15
CA PRO A 90 4.38 19.22 -3.02
C PRO A 90 4.73 20.23 -4.11
N HIS A 91 5.89 20.09 -4.74
CA HIS A 91 6.38 20.96 -5.81
C HIS A 91 5.87 20.57 -7.20
N LEU A 92 5.23 19.39 -7.33
CA LEU A 92 4.70 18.87 -8.58
C LEU A 92 3.19 19.11 -8.72
N SER A 93 2.70 19.17 -9.97
CA SER A 93 1.27 19.11 -10.27
C SER A 93 0.70 17.71 -10.01
N VAL A 94 -0.63 17.60 -10.05
CA VAL A 94 -1.32 16.30 -9.96
C VAL A 94 -0.84 15.36 -11.06
N GLU A 95 -0.86 15.80 -12.32
CA GLU A 95 -0.39 15.00 -13.44
C GLU A 95 1.07 14.54 -13.26
N GLN A 96 1.95 15.43 -12.83
CA GLN A 96 3.36 15.09 -12.60
C GLN A 96 3.54 14.10 -11.45
N ASN A 97 2.74 14.20 -10.39
CA ASN A 97 2.72 13.21 -9.31
C ASN A 97 2.33 11.82 -9.81
N ILE A 98 1.26 11.73 -10.61
CA ILE A 98 0.80 10.46 -11.16
C ILE A 98 1.84 9.86 -12.11
N ARG A 99 2.41 10.69 -12.99
CA ARG A 99 3.44 10.26 -13.95
C ARG A 99 4.78 9.90 -13.32
N TYR A 100 4.98 10.19 -12.04
CA TYR A 100 6.26 9.91 -11.38
C TYR A 100 6.62 8.42 -11.38
N GLY A 101 5.63 7.54 -11.27
CA GLY A 101 5.80 6.09 -11.24
C GLY A 101 5.63 5.40 -12.60
N THR A 102 5.23 6.13 -13.66
CA THR A 102 4.90 5.52 -14.96
C THR A 102 5.36 6.37 -16.14
N ARG A 103 5.79 5.69 -17.22
CA ARG A 103 6.04 6.31 -18.53
C ARG A 103 4.89 6.07 -19.51
N ALA A 104 3.93 5.22 -19.14
CA ALA A 104 2.75 4.94 -19.96
C ALA A 104 1.83 6.17 -20.05
N PRO A 105 0.97 6.25 -21.06
CA PRO A 105 -0.12 7.22 -21.08
C PRO A 105 -0.98 7.09 -19.83
N LEU A 106 -1.57 8.21 -19.38
CA LEU A 106 -2.49 8.18 -18.26
C LEU A 106 -3.76 7.42 -18.65
N ASP A 107 -4.15 6.49 -17.80
CA ASP A 107 -5.37 5.71 -17.98
C ASP A 107 -6.59 6.58 -17.66
N SER A 108 -7.42 6.84 -18.66
CA SER A 108 -8.62 7.67 -18.53
C SER A 108 -9.65 7.03 -17.60
N GLU A 109 -9.78 5.70 -17.57
CA GLU A 109 -10.69 5.00 -16.65
C GLU A 109 -10.32 5.27 -15.19
N VAL A 110 -9.04 5.21 -14.85
CA VAL A 110 -8.56 5.51 -13.50
C VAL A 110 -8.78 6.99 -13.15
N LEU A 111 -8.55 7.91 -14.10
CA LEU A 111 -8.77 9.34 -13.88
C LEU A 111 -10.26 9.67 -13.65
N ASP A 112 -11.14 9.05 -14.44
CA ASP A 112 -12.60 9.23 -14.34
C ASP A 112 -13.15 8.60 -13.07
N LEU A 113 -12.71 7.37 -12.74
CA LEU A 113 -13.09 6.68 -11.52
C LEU A 113 -12.76 7.52 -10.27
N LEU A 114 -11.54 8.06 -10.23
CA LEU A 114 -11.05 8.83 -9.10
C LEU A 114 -11.48 10.31 -9.15
N GLU A 115 -12.22 10.72 -10.18
CA GLU A 115 -12.74 12.09 -10.36
C GLU A 115 -11.63 13.16 -10.25
N ILE A 116 -10.48 12.92 -10.90
CA ILE A 116 -9.30 13.80 -10.81
C ILE A 116 -8.94 14.48 -12.12
N ASN A 117 -9.70 14.27 -13.20
CA ASN A 117 -9.43 14.87 -14.51
C ASN A 117 -9.29 16.41 -14.47
N THR A 118 -10.18 17.07 -13.73
CA THR A 118 -10.18 18.54 -13.59
C THR A 118 -9.05 19.05 -12.71
N LEU A 119 -8.38 18.15 -11.97
CA LEU A 119 -7.32 18.48 -11.02
C LEU A 119 -5.92 18.39 -11.61
N LEU A 120 -5.75 17.77 -12.79
CA LEU A 120 -4.43 17.40 -13.36
C LEU A 120 -3.40 18.54 -13.39
N LYS A 121 -3.85 19.76 -13.70
CA LYS A 121 -2.98 20.95 -13.78
C LYS A 121 -2.76 21.65 -12.44
N ARG A 122 -3.50 21.28 -11.38
CA ARG A 122 -3.37 21.89 -10.04
C ARG A 122 -2.14 21.39 -9.33
N ARG A 123 -1.62 22.20 -8.41
CA ARG A 123 -0.61 21.76 -7.44
C ARG A 123 -1.26 20.94 -6.33
N VAL A 124 -0.61 19.88 -5.89
CA VAL A 124 -1.17 19.00 -4.82
C VAL A 124 -1.36 19.73 -3.50
N THR A 125 -0.61 20.79 -3.25
CA THR A 125 -0.75 21.64 -2.04
C THR A 125 -2.05 22.43 -1.99
N SER A 126 -2.76 22.58 -3.12
CA SER A 126 -4.05 23.28 -3.21
C SER A 126 -5.25 22.33 -3.11
N LEU A 127 -5.01 21.04 -2.92
CA LEU A 127 -6.04 20.01 -2.87
C LEU A 127 -6.52 19.76 -1.44
N SER A 128 -7.79 19.37 -1.31
CA SER A 128 -8.33 18.79 -0.06
C SER A 128 -7.66 17.44 0.26
N GLY A 129 -7.75 16.99 1.51
CA GLY A 129 -7.19 15.70 1.93
C GLY A 129 -7.74 14.52 1.10
N GLY A 130 -9.05 14.50 0.80
CA GLY A 130 -9.67 13.49 -0.04
C GLY A 130 -9.17 13.53 -1.48
N GLU A 131 -9.00 14.73 -2.08
CA GLU A 131 -8.42 14.88 -3.42
C GLU A 131 -6.96 14.39 -3.44
N GLN A 132 -6.17 14.71 -2.42
CA GLN A 132 -4.79 14.21 -2.30
C GLN A 132 -4.74 12.68 -2.22
N LYS A 133 -5.65 12.07 -1.47
CA LYS A 133 -5.76 10.61 -1.34
C LYS A 133 -6.05 9.96 -2.71
N ARG A 134 -7.00 10.51 -3.47
CA ARG A 134 -7.34 10.05 -4.81
C ARG A 134 -6.17 10.15 -5.79
N VAL A 135 -5.39 11.23 -5.71
CA VAL A 135 -4.16 11.39 -6.51
C VAL A 135 -3.09 10.38 -6.12
N ALA A 136 -2.90 10.11 -4.83
CA ALA A 136 -1.96 9.09 -4.36
C ALA A 136 -2.36 7.68 -4.84
N LEU A 137 -3.66 7.38 -4.82
CA LEU A 137 -4.19 6.11 -5.33
C LEU A 137 -3.98 6.00 -6.86
N ALA A 138 -4.27 7.06 -7.63
CA ALA A 138 -4.00 7.09 -9.08
C ALA A 138 -2.52 6.82 -9.38
N ARG A 139 -1.60 7.47 -8.64
CA ARG A 139 -0.17 7.25 -8.80
C ARG A 139 0.23 5.79 -8.56
N ALA A 140 -0.32 5.17 -7.53
CA ALA A 140 -0.03 3.78 -7.21
C ALA A 140 -0.58 2.80 -8.27
N LEU A 141 -1.80 3.02 -8.74
CA LEU A 141 -2.47 2.19 -9.75
C LEU A 141 -1.78 2.29 -11.12
N MET A 142 -1.47 3.51 -11.56
CA MET A 142 -0.85 3.74 -12.87
C MET A 142 0.61 3.28 -12.97
N ALA A 143 1.24 2.94 -11.85
CA ALA A 143 2.56 2.31 -11.84
C ALA A 143 2.54 0.85 -12.33
N ALA A 144 1.37 0.28 -12.65
CA ALA A 144 1.16 -1.13 -13.00
C ALA A 144 1.89 -2.08 -12.01
N PRO A 145 1.57 -2.01 -10.73
CA PRO A 145 2.31 -2.70 -9.70
C PRO A 145 2.01 -4.20 -9.69
N ARG A 146 2.98 -5.02 -9.23
CA ARG A 146 2.75 -6.44 -8.93
C ARG A 146 2.14 -6.69 -7.55
N LEU A 147 2.11 -5.66 -6.69
CA LEU A 147 1.51 -5.66 -5.35
C LEU A 147 1.06 -4.25 -5.01
N LEU A 148 -0.14 -4.11 -4.44
CA LEU A 148 -0.63 -2.86 -3.86
C LEU A 148 -0.54 -2.90 -2.34
N LEU A 149 0.09 -1.88 -1.76
CA LEU A 149 0.07 -1.62 -0.32
C LEU A 149 -0.80 -0.38 -0.07
N LEU A 150 -1.85 -0.54 0.69
CA LEU A 150 -2.87 0.48 0.89
C LEU A 150 -3.03 0.75 2.40
N ASP A 151 -2.55 1.90 2.87
CA ASP A 151 -2.65 2.31 4.27
C ASP A 151 -3.76 3.36 4.43
N GLU A 152 -4.93 2.94 4.88
CA GLU A 152 -6.15 3.73 5.00
C GLU A 152 -6.52 4.49 3.70
N PRO A 153 -6.59 3.79 2.53
CA PRO A 153 -6.68 4.46 1.23
C PRO A 153 -7.97 5.23 1.00
N LEU A 154 -9.05 4.90 1.71
CA LEU A 154 -10.37 5.51 1.54
C LEU A 154 -10.73 6.48 2.67
N ALA A 155 -9.86 6.68 3.66
CA ALA A 155 -10.10 7.62 4.74
C ALA A 155 -10.26 9.05 4.22
N GLY A 156 -11.34 9.73 4.62
CA GLY A 156 -11.62 11.10 4.20
C GLY A 156 -12.22 11.26 2.79
N ILE A 157 -12.59 10.17 2.15
CA ILE A 157 -13.36 10.14 0.89
C ILE A 157 -14.84 9.92 1.24
N ASP A 158 -15.75 10.52 0.48
CA ASP A 158 -17.19 10.33 0.68
C ASP A 158 -17.65 8.90 0.34
N ARG A 159 -18.70 8.41 0.99
CA ARG A 159 -19.16 7.02 0.87
C ARG A 159 -19.54 6.58 -0.54
N PRO A 160 -20.24 7.37 -1.38
CA PRO A 160 -20.52 6.97 -2.77
C PRO A 160 -19.25 6.71 -3.57
N LEU A 161 -18.26 7.58 -3.45
CA LEU A 161 -16.98 7.43 -4.14
C LEU A 161 -16.13 6.30 -3.54
N GLN A 162 -16.14 6.10 -2.21
CA GLN A 162 -15.52 4.93 -1.57
C GLN A 162 -16.05 3.63 -2.18
N SER A 163 -17.37 3.49 -2.34
CA SER A 163 -17.98 2.28 -2.92
C SER A 163 -17.54 2.03 -4.36
N ARG A 164 -17.40 3.08 -5.16
CA ARG A 164 -16.90 2.98 -6.55
C ARG A 164 -15.45 2.55 -6.60
N ILE A 165 -14.59 3.16 -5.75
CA ILE A 165 -13.18 2.81 -5.67
C ILE A 165 -13.01 1.37 -5.18
N SER A 166 -13.75 0.95 -4.16
CA SER A 166 -13.73 -0.44 -3.67
C SER A 166 -14.12 -1.43 -4.77
N GLY A 167 -15.18 -1.13 -5.52
CA GLY A 167 -15.58 -1.95 -6.67
C GLY A 167 -14.48 -2.07 -7.75
N TYR A 168 -13.74 -1.00 -7.99
CA TYR A 168 -12.62 -1.03 -8.93
C TYR A 168 -11.42 -1.84 -8.40
N LEU A 169 -11.09 -1.69 -7.11
CA LEU A 169 -10.04 -2.51 -6.48
C LEU A 169 -10.39 -4.00 -6.55
N ASP A 170 -11.68 -4.33 -6.41
CA ASP A 170 -12.20 -5.69 -6.57
C ASP A 170 -12.06 -6.20 -8.02
N GLN A 171 -12.29 -5.35 -9.01
CA GLN A 171 -12.03 -5.67 -10.42
C GLN A 171 -10.54 -5.87 -10.71
N LEU A 172 -9.66 -5.03 -10.17
CA LEU A 172 -8.21 -5.22 -10.27
C LEU A 172 -7.78 -6.57 -9.72
N ARG A 173 -8.32 -6.97 -8.58
CA ARG A 173 -8.08 -8.27 -7.97
C ARG A 173 -8.55 -9.41 -8.90
N SER A 174 -9.81 -9.35 -9.34
CA SER A 174 -10.47 -10.46 -10.03
C SER A 174 -10.00 -10.63 -11.48
N HIS A 175 -9.74 -9.54 -12.21
CA HIS A 175 -9.37 -9.58 -13.62
C HIS A 175 -7.86 -9.54 -13.87
N PHE A 176 -7.12 -8.77 -13.06
CA PHE A 176 -5.67 -8.59 -13.25
C PHE A 176 -4.82 -9.33 -12.22
N SER A 177 -5.47 -10.00 -11.24
CA SER A 177 -4.79 -10.78 -10.20
C SER A 177 -3.73 -9.98 -9.44
N VAL A 178 -3.92 -8.67 -9.27
CA VAL A 178 -3.02 -7.83 -8.49
C VAL A 178 -3.31 -8.03 -6.99
N PRO A 179 -2.40 -8.65 -6.23
CA PRO A 179 -2.59 -8.84 -4.81
C PRO A 179 -2.51 -7.51 -4.07
N MET A 180 -3.20 -7.43 -2.92
CA MET A 180 -3.29 -6.23 -2.11
C MET A 180 -3.05 -6.54 -0.65
N ILE A 181 -2.31 -5.67 0.03
CA ILE A 181 -2.28 -5.60 1.49
C ILE A 181 -2.99 -4.31 1.89
N TYR A 182 -4.04 -4.46 2.67
CA TYR A 182 -4.99 -3.41 2.98
C TYR A 182 -5.05 -3.15 4.49
N VAL A 183 -4.68 -1.95 4.89
CA VAL A 183 -4.81 -1.51 6.29
C VAL A 183 -5.99 -0.56 6.38
N THR A 184 -6.95 -0.86 7.25
CA THR A 184 -8.05 0.02 7.60
C THR A 184 -8.48 -0.21 9.04
N HIS A 185 -9.08 0.81 9.66
CA HIS A 185 -9.75 0.68 10.94
C HIS A 185 -11.26 0.38 10.78
N ASP A 186 -11.80 0.46 9.56
CA ASP A 186 -13.17 0.09 9.24
C ASP A 186 -13.29 -1.43 9.04
N ARG A 187 -13.87 -2.10 10.04
CA ARG A 187 -14.05 -3.55 10.03
C ARG A 187 -15.07 -4.02 8.99
N GLU A 188 -16.07 -3.19 8.66
CA GLU A 188 -17.07 -3.54 7.65
C GLU A 188 -16.46 -3.49 6.25
N GLU A 189 -15.62 -2.48 6.00
CA GLU A 189 -14.85 -2.38 4.77
C GLU A 189 -13.95 -3.59 4.61
N LEU A 190 -13.17 -3.92 5.62
CA LEU A 190 -12.24 -5.03 5.59
C LEU A 190 -12.94 -6.38 5.38
N ALA A 191 -14.04 -6.63 6.09
CA ALA A 191 -14.80 -7.88 5.97
C ALA A 191 -15.37 -8.13 4.56
N ARG A 192 -15.53 -7.06 3.76
CA ARG A 192 -16.00 -7.18 2.38
C ARG A 192 -14.91 -7.54 1.39
N ILE A 193 -13.66 -7.09 1.64
CA ILE A 193 -12.58 -7.18 0.65
C ILE A 193 -11.48 -8.16 1.01
N ALA A 194 -11.20 -8.38 2.30
CA ALA A 194 -10.09 -9.22 2.74
C ALA A 194 -10.47 -10.71 2.79
N GLU A 195 -9.64 -11.55 2.19
CA GLU A 195 -9.75 -13.02 2.24
C GLU A 195 -8.88 -13.62 3.35
N GLN A 196 -7.84 -12.90 3.77
CA GLN A 196 -7.00 -13.23 4.91
C GLN A 196 -6.91 -11.99 5.79
N THR A 197 -6.99 -12.17 7.12
CA THR A 197 -6.81 -11.06 8.06
C THR A 197 -5.68 -11.38 9.04
N VAL A 198 -4.78 -10.44 9.20
CA VAL A 198 -3.68 -10.48 10.17
C VAL A 198 -3.93 -9.43 11.23
N THR A 199 -3.97 -9.84 12.49
CA THR A 199 -4.08 -8.90 13.61
C THR A 199 -2.69 -8.61 14.16
N LEU A 200 -2.35 -7.32 14.22
CA LEU A 200 -1.09 -6.86 14.77
C LEU A 200 -1.32 -6.13 16.09
N ASN A 201 -0.57 -6.51 17.12
CA ASN A 201 -0.62 -5.83 18.42
C ASN A 201 0.80 -5.66 18.97
N ARG A 202 1.21 -4.40 19.22
CA ARG A 202 2.55 -4.03 19.72
C ARG A 202 3.67 -4.80 19.02
N GLY A 203 3.65 -4.79 17.69
CA GLY A 203 4.67 -5.37 16.82
C GLY A 203 4.62 -6.90 16.67
N ARG A 204 3.59 -7.56 17.18
CA ARG A 204 3.44 -9.03 17.08
C ARG A 204 2.13 -9.42 16.44
N VAL A 205 2.13 -10.51 15.70
CA VAL A 205 0.91 -11.14 15.16
C VAL A 205 0.20 -11.89 16.30
N VAL A 206 -1.12 -11.68 16.41
CA VAL A 206 -1.99 -12.27 17.45
C VAL A 206 -3.23 -12.91 16.86
#